data_bd2bc4530d28df8def73464bf558e8a3
#
_entry.id   bd2bc4530d28df8def73464bf558e8a3
#
_cell.length_a   1.000
_cell.length_b   1.000
_cell.length_c   1.000
_cell.angle_alpha   90.00
_cell.angle_beta   90.00
_cell.angle_gamma   90.00
#
_symmetry.space_group_name_H-M   'P 1'
#
loop_
_entity.id
_entity.type
_entity.pdbx_description
1 polymer ?
#
loop_
_entity_poly.entity_id
_entity_poly.type
_entity_poly.pdbx_seq_one_letter_code
_entity_poly.pdbx_strand_id
1 'polypeptide(L)'
;MDSLALRIEHKTPEPRDEPSPTGHVFIERGDSRAVLLTPAEIDPAKRYPLITVLHGAGRQDEMLVKACRDQPEARDALFLVPRSLLPTWDLIASPERPDLDFLEYAYDLIYRRYPIDPERQALLGYSDGASYALSVGLSNPRIFRAVMGWAAGFIALAPGFDPDAARKPAVLLEYGTHDELFPFDRVALPMRENLRKAGYTVEFRVDQGGKHWPSAD
;
A
#
# COMPACT_ATOMS: atom_id res chain seq x y z
N MET A 1 -16.65 -11.46 -7.19
CA MET A 1 -16.07 -11.18 -5.86
C MET A 1 -16.88 -10.08 -5.21
N ASP A 2 -17.29 -10.27 -3.99
CA ASP A 2 -18.01 -9.26 -3.24
C ASP A 2 -17.04 -8.11 -2.90
N SER A 3 -17.44 -6.87 -3.18
CA SER A 3 -16.63 -5.67 -2.91
C SER A 3 -16.29 -5.52 -1.41
N LEU A 4 -17.11 -6.11 -0.56
CA LEU A 4 -16.87 -6.17 0.88
C LEU A 4 -15.66 -7.04 1.25
N ALA A 5 -15.24 -7.94 0.35
CA ALA A 5 -14.15 -8.88 0.60
C ALA A 5 -12.75 -8.21 0.75
N LEU A 6 -12.56 -6.97 0.27
CA LEU A 6 -11.30 -6.23 0.40
C LEU A 6 -11.36 -5.10 1.43
N ARG A 7 -12.38 -5.05 2.26
CA ARG A 7 -12.47 -4.03 3.33
C ARG A 7 -11.69 -4.45 4.56
N ILE A 8 -10.95 -3.50 5.09
CA ILE A 8 -10.29 -3.53 6.39
C ILE A 8 -11.23 -2.84 7.39
N GLU A 9 -11.39 -3.40 8.58
CA GLU A 9 -12.15 -2.74 9.64
C GLU A 9 -11.50 -1.39 9.98
N HIS A 10 -12.26 -0.31 9.79
CA HIS A 10 -11.75 1.03 10.06
C HIS A 10 -11.71 1.27 11.58
N LYS A 11 -10.50 1.51 12.08
CA LYS A 11 -10.26 1.95 13.46
C LYS A 11 -9.58 3.32 13.42
N THR A 12 -10.01 4.20 14.29
CA THR A 12 -9.32 5.47 14.47
C THR A 12 -8.03 5.21 15.23
N PRO A 13 -6.88 5.78 14.79
CA PRO A 13 -5.65 5.67 15.53
C PRO A 13 -5.76 6.34 16.92
N GLU A 14 -5.78 5.54 17.95
CA GLU A 14 -5.83 5.98 19.36
C GLU A 14 -4.70 5.28 20.12
N PRO A 15 -3.52 5.92 20.22
CA PRO A 15 -2.40 5.37 20.99
C PRO A 15 -2.81 5.12 22.44
N ARG A 16 -2.49 3.93 22.93
CA ARG A 16 -2.64 3.55 24.33
C ARG A 16 -1.29 3.66 25.01
N ASP A 17 -1.27 3.47 26.32
CA ASP A 17 -0.02 3.41 27.12
C ASP A 17 0.75 2.09 26.84
N GLU A 18 0.92 1.74 25.58
CA GLU A 18 1.73 0.62 25.13
C GLU A 18 3.09 1.14 24.65
N PRO A 19 4.18 0.40 24.91
CA PRO A 19 5.49 0.79 24.40
C PRO A 19 5.48 0.97 22.88
N SER A 20 6.15 2.02 22.40
CA SER A 20 6.37 2.33 20.98
C SER A 20 7.80 1.97 20.58
N PRO A 21 8.11 0.69 20.29
CA PRO A 21 9.43 0.30 19.83
C PRO A 21 9.87 1.11 18.62
N THR A 22 11.17 1.42 18.52
CA THR A 22 11.71 2.24 17.42
C THR A 22 12.74 1.48 16.58
N GLY A 23 13.00 2.00 15.37
CA GLY A 23 13.91 1.39 14.42
C GLY A 23 13.23 0.34 13.55
N HIS A 24 13.76 -0.88 13.54
CA HIS A 24 13.18 -2.02 12.81
C HIS A 24 12.33 -2.86 13.77
N VAL A 25 11.01 -2.75 13.68
CA VAL A 25 10.07 -3.46 14.53
C VAL A 25 9.42 -4.59 13.72
N PHE A 26 9.60 -5.82 14.17
CA PHE A 26 8.97 -6.98 13.54
C PHE A 26 7.53 -7.14 14.06
N ILE A 27 6.60 -7.32 13.12
CA ILE A 27 5.19 -7.64 13.42
C ILE A 27 4.95 -9.03 12.83
N GLU A 28 4.54 -9.97 13.68
CA GLU A 28 4.36 -11.38 13.30
C GLU A 28 3.03 -11.91 13.82
N ARG A 29 2.38 -12.76 13.02
CA ARG A 29 1.17 -13.52 13.39
C ARG A 29 1.14 -14.82 12.62
N GLY A 30 1.41 -15.94 13.29
CA GLY A 30 1.63 -17.22 12.61
C GLY A 30 2.78 -17.15 11.62
N ASP A 31 2.52 -17.52 10.37
CA ASP A 31 3.52 -17.45 9.29
C ASP A 31 3.59 -16.09 8.58
N SER A 32 2.68 -15.18 8.90
CA SER A 32 2.63 -13.83 8.33
C SER A 32 3.56 -12.89 9.09
N ARG A 33 4.26 -12.04 8.37
CA ARG A 33 5.21 -11.09 8.95
C ARG A 33 5.27 -9.75 8.20
N ALA A 34 5.67 -8.70 8.92
CA ALA A 34 6.01 -7.39 8.36
C ALA A 34 7.18 -6.77 9.14
N VAL A 35 7.85 -5.83 8.50
CA VAL A 35 8.77 -4.90 9.16
C VAL A 35 8.10 -3.54 9.22
N LEU A 36 8.01 -2.97 10.41
CA LEU A 36 7.66 -1.57 10.61
C LEU A 36 8.96 -0.79 10.85
N LEU A 37 9.26 0.13 9.95
CA LEU A 37 10.33 1.09 10.11
C LEU A 37 9.76 2.34 10.78
N THR A 38 10.38 2.76 11.86
CA THR A 38 9.98 3.96 12.61
C THR A 38 11.13 4.94 12.70
N PRO A 39 10.87 6.23 12.96
CA PRO A 39 11.87 7.16 13.41
C PRO A 39 12.64 6.61 14.63
N ALA A 40 13.87 7.10 14.85
CA ALA A 40 14.68 6.70 15.99
C ALA A 40 14.04 7.06 17.34
N GLU A 41 13.24 8.13 17.34
CA GLU A 41 12.47 8.59 18.48
C GLU A 41 11.04 8.90 18.06
N ILE A 42 10.07 8.52 18.89
CA ILE A 42 8.65 8.81 18.69
C ILE A 42 8.24 9.90 19.69
N ASP A 43 7.89 11.06 19.16
CA ASP A 43 7.30 12.14 19.94
C ASP A 43 5.78 11.91 20.07
N PRO A 44 5.23 11.66 21.27
CA PRO A 44 3.82 11.41 21.46
C PRO A 44 2.91 12.62 21.13
N ALA A 45 3.48 13.83 21.10
CA ALA A 45 2.74 15.04 20.71
C ALA A 45 2.64 15.22 19.20
N LYS A 46 3.44 14.49 18.42
CA LYS A 46 3.46 14.53 16.96
C LYS A 46 2.56 13.44 16.38
N ARG A 47 1.95 13.72 15.22
CA ARG A 47 1.23 12.71 14.41
C ARG A 47 2.07 12.34 13.18
N TYR A 48 2.25 11.06 12.95
CA TYR A 48 3.13 10.51 11.92
C TYR A 48 2.35 9.95 10.75
N PRO A 49 2.79 10.19 9.50
CA PRO A 49 2.29 9.44 8.34
C PRO A 49 2.58 7.94 8.51
N LEU A 50 1.66 7.12 8.00
CA LEU A 50 1.87 5.68 7.85
C LEU A 50 1.81 5.31 6.37
N ILE A 51 2.90 4.76 5.87
CA ILE A 51 3.06 4.38 4.47
C ILE A 51 3.26 2.86 4.42
N THR A 52 2.32 2.14 3.82
CA THR A 52 2.47 0.69 3.61
C THR A 52 3.00 0.44 2.21
N VAL A 53 4.03 -0.39 2.09
CA VAL A 53 4.75 -0.64 0.83
C VAL A 53 4.74 -2.12 0.50
N LEU A 54 4.13 -2.48 -0.63
CA LEU A 54 3.84 -3.84 -1.04
C LEU A 54 4.78 -4.28 -2.19
N HIS A 55 5.46 -5.41 -1.99
CA HIS A 55 6.37 -5.98 -2.97
C HIS A 55 5.65 -6.59 -4.18
N GLY A 56 6.35 -6.76 -5.29
CA GLY A 56 5.90 -7.55 -6.45
C GLY A 56 5.91 -9.05 -6.19
N ALA A 57 5.63 -9.85 -7.22
CA ALA A 57 5.77 -11.31 -7.14
C ALA A 57 7.20 -11.72 -6.71
N GLY A 58 7.31 -12.81 -5.94
CA GLY A 58 8.58 -13.36 -5.49
C GLY A 58 9.10 -12.83 -4.15
N ARG A 59 8.29 -12.07 -3.39
CA ARG A 59 8.58 -11.68 -1.99
C ARG A 59 9.87 -10.87 -1.81
N GLN A 60 9.99 -9.73 -2.51
CA GLN A 60 11.14 -8.82 -2.38
C GLN A 60 11.01 -7.83 -1.21
N ASP A 61 10.40 -8.22 -0.10
CA ASP A 61 10.18 -7.39 1.07
C ASP A 61 11.50 -6.83 1.66
N GLU A 62 12.59 -7.61 1.69
CA GLU A 62 13.89 -7.15 2.20
C GLU A 62 14.49 -5.99 1.38
N MET A 63 14.32 -6.02 0.06
CA MET A 63 14.74 -4.93 -0.81
C MET A 63 13.93 -3.66 -0.53
N LEU A 64 12.61 -3.78 -0.33
CA LEU A 64 11.75 -2.66 0.03
C LEU A 64 12.07 -2.09 1.41
N VAL A 65 12.34 -2.93 2.40
CA VAL A 65 12.78 -2.50 3.73
C VAL A 65 14.04 -1.63 3.61
N LYS A 66 15.02 -2.05 2.82
CA LYS A 66 16.23 -1.25 2.58
C LYS A 66 15.90 0.07 1.87
N ALA A 67 15.12 0.00 0.80
CA ALA A 67 14.73 1.19 0.04
C ALA A 67 13.97 2.21 0.91
N CYS A 68 13.02 1.78 1.73
CA CYS A 68 12.27 2.66 2.63
C CYS A 68 13.15 3.26 3.72
N ARG A 69 14.06 2.46 4.31
CA ARG A 69 14.99 2.95 5.35
C ARG A 69 15.90 4.07 4.85
N ASP A 70 16.33 3.97 3.61
CA ASP A 70 17.30 4.90 3.01
C ASP A 70 16.61 6.21 2.53
N GLN A 71 15.27 6.33 2.63
CA GLN A 71 14.54 7.55 2.30
C GLN A 71 14.69 8.62 3.39
N PRO A 72 14.83 9.90 3.02
CA PRO A 72 14.84 11.01 3.99
C PRO A 72 13.58 11.05 4.87
N GLU A 73 12.43 10.71 4.29
CA GLU A 73 11.12 10.68 4.94
C GLU A 73 11.03 9.65 6.08
N ALA A 74 11.92 8.64 6.09
CA ALA A 74 11.98 7.64 7.17
C ALA A 74 12.27 8.25 8.55
N ARG A 75 12.75 9.50 8.59
CA ARG A 75 12.95 10.25 9.85
C ARG A 75 11.66 10.80 10.44
N ASP A 76 10.62 10.96 9.63
CA ASP A 76 9.38 11.64 10.00
C ASP A 76 8.11 10.88 9.60
N ALA A 77 8.22 9.63 9.18
CA ALA A 77 7.13 8.74 8.80
C ALA A 77 7.38 7.32 9.29
N LEU A 78 6.31 6.54 9.39
CA LEU A 78 6.39 5.11 9.61
C LEU A 78 6.17 4.39 8.27
N PHE A 79 7.02 3.37 7.99
CA PHE A 79 6.86 2.52 6.82
C PHE A 79 6.56 1.09 7.25
N LEU A 80 5.39 0.59 6.86
CA LEU A 80 5.03 -0.81 7.04
C LEU A 80 5.35 -1.59 5.75
N VAL A 81 6.23 -2.56 5.85
CA VAL A 81 6.61 -3.44 4.73
C VAL A 81 6.20 -4.87 5.07
N PRO A 82 4.99 -5.28 4.69
CA PRO A 82 4.51 -6.65 4.89
C PRO A 82 5.09 -7.58 3.82
N ARG A 83 5.17 -8.86 4.17
CA ARG A 83 5.50 -9.94 3.25
C ARG A 83 4.25 -10.78 3.00
N SER A 84 3.91 -11.03 1.73
CA SER A 84 2.82 -11.94 1.38
C SER A 84 3.08 -13.35 1.89
N LEU A 85 2.05 -14.04 2.33
CA LEU A 85 2.15 -15.42 2.81
C LEU A 85 2.55 -16.38 1.69
N LEU A 86 2.02 -16.19 0.49
CA LEU A 86 2.36 -16.93 -0.72
C LEU A 86 3.36 -16.12 -1.59
N PRO A 87 3.90 -16.67 -2.68
CA PRO A 87 4.81 -15.95 -3.57
C PRO A 87 4.25 -14.62 -4.12
N THR A 88 2.93 -14.46 -4.16
CA THR A 88 2.23 -13.22 -4.46
C THR A 88 1.06 -13.01 -3.48
N TRP A 89 0.36 -11.87 -3.59
CA TRP A 89 -0.71 -11.47 -2.69
C TRP A 89 -1.97 -12.32 -2.86
N ASP A 90 -2.72 -12.51 -1.80
CA ASP A 90 -3.89 -13.40 -1.70
C ASP A 90 -5.00 -13.09 -2.71
N LEU A 91 -5.15 -11.85 -3.15
CA LEU A 91 -6.07 -11.45 -4.20
C LEU A 91 -5.88 -12.22 -5.51
N ILE A 92 -4.64 -12.65 -5.77
CA ILE A 92 -4.23 -13.41 -6.95
C ILE A 92 -4.18 -14.91 -6.62
N ALA A 93 -3.71 -15.26 -5.43
CA ALA A 93 -3.26 -16.60 -5.07
C ALA A 93 -4.22 -17.37 -4.13
N SER A 94 -5.13 -16.71 -3.41
CA SER A 94 -6.00 -17.37 -2.43
C SER A 94 -7.34 -16.64 -2.23
N PRO A 95 -8.46 -17.36 -2.15
CA PRO A 95 -9.76 -16.78 -1.79
C PRO A 95 -9.87 -16.46 -0.28
N GLU A 96 -8.97 -16.96 0.55
CA GLU A 96 -9.05 -16.92 2.03
C GLU A 96 -8.46 -15.64 2.65
N ARG A 97 -7.94 -14.72 1.85
CA ARG A 97 -7.44 -13.39 2.24
C ARG A 97 -6.47 -13.30 3.44
N PRO A 98 -5.54 -14.24 3.64
CA PRO A 98 -4.64 -14.22 4.79
C PRO A 98 -3.76 -12.97 4.88
N ASP A 99 -3.38 -12.38 3.74
CA ASP A 99 -2.57 -11.17 3.70
C ASP A 99 -3.38 -9.95 4.15
N LEU A 100 -4.66 -9.86 3.76
CA LEU A 100 -5.55 -8.78 4.18
C LEU A 100 -5.84 -8.85 5.68
N ASP A 101 -6.12 -10.04 6.21
CA ASP A 101 -6.36 -10.28 7.63
C ASP A 101 -5.11 -9.97 8.47
N PHE A 102 -3.93 -10.21 7.91
CA PHE A 102 -2.68 -9.82 8.53
C PHE A 102 -2.44 -8.31 8.51
N LEU A 103 -2.76 -7.63 7.39
CA LEU A 103 -2.68 -6.16 7.32
C LEU A 103 -3.60 -5.51 8.36
N GLU A 104 -4.82 -6.01 8.52
CA GLU A 104 -5.76 -5.52 9.53
C GLU A 104 -5.19 -5.67 10.95
N TYR A 105 -4.64 -6.82 11.27
CA TYR A 105 -3.94 -7.06 12.54
C TYR A 105 -2.77 -6.09 12.74
N ALA A 106 -1.94 -5.90 11.71
CA ALA A 106 -0.77 -5.02 11.79
C ALA A 106 -1.19 -3.55 12.02
N TYR A 107 -2.24 -3.07 11.33
CA TYR A 107 -2.77 -1.73 11.55
C TYR A 107 -3.33 -1.56 12.96
N ASP A 108 -4.09 -2.53 13.48
CA ASP A 108 -4.60 -2.48 14.85
C ASP A 108 -3.46 -2.35 15.87
N LEU A 109 -2.39 -3.12 15.70
CA LEU A 109 -1.21 -3.06 16.56
C LEU A 109 -0.49 -1.69 16.46
N ILE A 110 -0.33 -1.18 15.24
CA ILE A 110 0.33 0.11 14.98
C ILE A 110 -0.49 1.25 15.59
N TYR A 111 -1.81 1.27 15.39
CA TYR A 111 -2.68 2.32 15.90
C TYR A 111 -2.73 2.39 17.43
N ARG A 112 -2.54 1.26 18.11
CA ARG A 112 -2.45 1.22 19.58
C ARG A 112 -1.12 1.73 20.11
N ARG A 113 -0.04 1.66 19.34
CA ARG A 113 1.32 1.95 19.79
C ARG A 113 1.85 3.28 19.32
N TYR A 114 1.40 3.77 18.17
CA TYR A 114 2.00 4.93 17.54
C TYR A 114 0.97 6.02 17.26
N PRO A 115 1.34 7.29 17.41
CA PRO A 115 0.47 8.42 17.12
C PRO A 115 0.36 8.67 15.61
N ILE A 116 -0.40 7.81 14.91
CA ILE A 116 -0.59 7.90 13.47
C ILE A 116 -1.52 9.06 13.10
N ASP A 117 -1.20 9.74 12.00
CA ASP A 117 -2.07 10.74 11.39
C ASP A 117 -3.08 10.06 10.46
N PRO A 118 -4.39 10.07 10.79
CA PRO A 118 -5.41 9.44 9.96
C PRO A 118 -5.57 10.10 8.59
N GLU A 119 -5.10 11.35 8.44
CA GLU A 119 -5.13 12.08 7.17
C GLU A 119 -3.90 11.87 6.30
N ARG A 120 -2.89 11.16 6.80
CA ARG A 120 -1.63 10.90 6.09
C ARG A 120 -1.29 9.41 6.07
N GLN A 121 -2.22 8.60 5.55
CA GLN A 121 -2.01 7.18 5.34
C GLN A 121 -2.03 6.85 3.85
N ALA A 122 -1.01 6.13 3.39
CA ALA A 122 -0.86 5.75 1.98
C ALA A 122 -0.55 4.26 1.83
N LEU A 123 -0.99 3.70 0.71
CA LEU A 123 -0.72 2.33 0.31
C LEU A 123 0.00 2.34 -1.05
N LEU A 124 1.21 1.83 -1.09
CA LEU A 124 2.05 1.80 -2.27
C LEU A 124 2.34 0.36 -2.68
N GLY A 125 2.49 0.11 -3.96
CA GLY A 125 2.89 -1.20 -4.43
C GLY A 125 3.58 -1.17 -5.78
N TYR A 126 4.32 -2.25 -6.04
CA TYR A 126 4.99 -2.54 -7.30
C TYR A 126 4.46 -3.83 -7.90
N SER A 127 4.18 -3.86 -9.22
CA SER A 127 3.73 -5.05 -9.96
C SER A 127 2.47 -5.69 -9.32
N ASP A 128 2.54 -6.93 -8.85
CA ASP A 128 1.44 -7.59 -8.11
C ASP A 128 1.05 -6.81 -6.86
N GLY A 129 2.03 -6.27 -6.14
CA GLY A 129 1.79 -5.39 -4.99
C GLY A 129 1.09 -4.09 -5.38
N ALA A 130 1.32 -3.57 -6.59
CA ALA A 130 0.59 -2.42 -7.11
C ALA A 130 -0.88 -2.75 -7.41
N SER A 131 -1.13 -3.91 -8.02
CA SER A 131 -2.48 -4.40 -8.27
C SER A 131 -3.24 -4.61 -6.95
N TYR A 132 -2.56 -5.15 -5.95
CA TYR A 132 -3.10 -5.32 -4.61
C TYR A 132 -3.34 -3.98 -3.90
N ALA A 133 -2.36 -3.06 -3.94
CA ALA A 133 -2.47 -1.73 -3.35
C ALA A 133 -3.65 -0.94 -3.91
N LEU A 134 -3.81 -0.91 -5.23
CA LEU A 134 -4.93 -0.25 -5.88
C LEU A 134 -6.27 -0.90 -5.48
N SER A 135 -6.35 -2.22 -5.49
CA SER A 135 -7.58 -2.95 -5.15
C SER A 135 -8.00 -2.73 -3.70
N VAL A 136 -7.08 -2.90 -2.74
CA VAL A 136 -7.34 -2.70 -1.30
C VAL A 136 -7.49 -1.22 -0.97
N GLY A 137 -6.61 -0.36 -1.47
CA GLY A 137 -6.60 1.06 -1.13
C GLY A 137 -7.85 1.79 -1.59
N LEU A 138 -8.32 1.52 -2.81
CA LEU A 138 -9.55 2.10 -3.34
C LEU A 138 -10.81 1.53 -2.68
N SER A 139 -10.74 0.34 -2.10
CA SER A 139 -11.81 -0.27 -1.32
C SER A 139 -11.89 0.28 0.11
N ASN A 140 -10.84 0.98 0.59
CA ASN A 140 -10.73 1.49 1.95
C ASN A 140 -10.42 3.01 2.03
N PRO A 141 -11.27 3.87 1.42
CA PRO A 141 -11.02 5.32 1.32
C PRO A 141 -11.09 6.05 2.67
N ARG A 142 -11.62 5.40 3.71
CA ARG A 142 -11.62 5.93 5.08
C ARG A 142 -10.25 5.81 5.74
N ILE A 143 -9.43 4.84 5.31
CA ILE A 143 -8.08 4.59 5.83
C ILE A 143 -7.06 5.35 4.98
N PHE A 144 -7.07 5.10 3.67
CA PHE A 144 -6.05 5.61 2.76
C PHE A 144 -6.44 6.93 2.13
N ARG A 145 -5.52 7.90 2.16
CA ARG A 145 -5.64 9.21 1.50
C ARG A 145 -4.94 9.25 0.15
N ALA A 146 -3.99 8.35 -0.05
CA ALA A 146 -3.30 8.17 -1.32
C ALA A 146 -3.04 6.68 -1.58
N VAL A 147 -3.09 6.31 -2.86
CA VAL A 147 -2.71 4.99 -3.34
C VAL A 147 -1.76 5.15 -4.51
N MET A 148 -0.64 4.43 -4.48
CA MET A 148 0.33 4.44 -5.56
C MET A 148 0.51 3.03 -6.13
N GLY A 149 0.38 2.92 -7.46
CA GLY A 149 0.68 1.70 -8.21
C GLY A 149 1.76 1.92 -9.24
N TRP A 150 2.89 1.24 -9.06
CA TRP A 150 3.91 1.18 -10.08
C TRP A 150 3.83 -0.13 -10.85
N ALA A 151 3.62 -0.06 -12.16
CA ALA A 151 3.45 -1.19 -13.06
C ALA A 151 2.34 -2.16 -12.58
N ALA A 152 1.17 -1.63 -12.23
CA ALA A 152 0.02 -2.45 -11.84
C ALA A 152 -0.60 -3.17 -13.04
N GLY A 153 -0.96 -4.45 -12.89
CA GLY A 153 -1.59 -5.24 -13.95
C GLY A 153 -3.11 -5.06 -14.02
N PHE A 154 -3.76 -4.87 -12.87
CA PHE A 154 -5.22 -4.79 -12.77
C PHE A 154 -5.68 -4.11 -11.48
N ILE A 155 -6.99 -3.85 -11.40
CA ILE A 155 -7.71 -3.50 -10.17
C ILE A 155 -8.85 -4.51 -10.04
N ALA A 156 -8.87 -5.28 -8.96
CA ALA A 156 -9.85 -6.37 -8.78
C ALA A 156 -11.28 -5.89 -8.56
N LEU A 157 -11.47 -4.65 -8.13
CA LEU A 157 -12.76 -4.04 -7.87
C LEU A 157 -12.96 -2.79 -8.72
N ALA A 158 -14.20 -2.53 -9.11
CA ALA A 158 -14.53 -1.28 -9.75
C ALA A 158 -14.24 -0.11 -8.80
N PRO A 159 -13.44 0.88 -9.21
CA PRO A 159 -13.21 2.08 -8.41
C PRO A 159 -14.52 2.80 -8.09
N GLY A 160 -14.65 3.34 -6.89
CA GLY A 160 -15.82 4.11 -6.48
C GLY A 160 -16.90 3.31 -5.77
N PHE A 161 -16.62 2.09 -5.37
CA PHE A 161 -17.62 1.20 -4.77
C PHE A 161 -17.88 1.43 -3.26
N ASP A 162 -17.35 2.47 -2.63
CA ASP A 162 -17.84 2.90 -1.33
C ASP A 162 -18.81 4.06 -1.52
N PRO A 163 -20.15 3.81 -1.52
CA PRO A 163 -21.14 4.87 -1.66
C PRO A 163 -21.07 5.88 -0.50
N ASP A 164 -20.48 5.48 0.65
CA ASP A 164 -20.32 6.30 1.84
C ASP A 164 -18.98 7.05 1.88
N ALA A 165 -18.13 6.87 0.88
CA ALA A 165 -16.86 7.59 0.80
C ALA A 165 -17.11 9.07 0.49
N ALA A 166 -17.05 9.89 1.53
CA ALA A 166 -17.13 11.35 1.39
C ALA A 166 -15.93 11.89 0.59
N ARG A 167 -14.83 11.12 0.51
CA ARG A 167 -13.61 11.50 -0.21
C ARG A 167 -12.94 10.26 -0.82
N LYS A 168 -12.52 10.36 -2.09
CA LYS A 168 -11.74 9.33 -2.78
C LYS A 168 -10.25 9.54 -2.52
N PRO A 169 -9.44 8.47 -2.37
CA PRO A 169 -7.99 8.59 -2.33
C PRO A 169 -7.44 9.24 -3.60
N ALA A 170 -6.38 10.03 -3.46
CA ALA A 170 -5.56 10.42 -4.60
C ALA A 170 -4.84 9.19 -5.15
N VAL A 171 -4.74 9.08 -6.47
CA VAL A 171 -4.08 7.94 -7.13
C VAL A 171 -2.85 8.43 -7.88
N LEU A 172 -1.72 7.77 -7.66
CA LEU A 172 -0.53 7.92 -8.48
C LEU A 172 -0.28 6.61 -9.21
N LEU A 173 -0.16 6.68 -10.54
CA LEU A 173 0.21 5.55 -11.39
C LEU A 173 1.52 5.87 -12.09
N GLU A 174 2.42 4.89 -12.11
CA GLU A 174 3.69 4.99 -12.84
C GLU A 174 3.92 3.74 -13.69
N TYR A 175 4.31 3.95 -14.97
CA TYR A 175 4.53 2.87 -15.93
C TYR A 175 5.66 3.17 -16.88
N GLY A 176 6.45 2.13 -17.20
CA GLY A 176 7.39 2.13 -18.30
C GLY A 176 6.71 1.93 -19.66
N THR A 177 7.15 2.67 -20.69
CA THR A 177 6.57 2.52 -22.04
C THR A 177 7.00 1.24 -22.76
N HIS A 178 8.04 0.56 -22.27
CA HIS A 178 8.53 -0.73 -22.77
C HIS A 178 8.30 -1.86 -21.78
N ASP A 179 7.26 -1.74 -20.94
CA ASP A 179 6.83 -2.83 -20.07
C ASP A 179 6.25 -3.99 -20.91
N GLU A 180 6.94 -5.12 -20.90
CA GLU A 180 6.55 -6.32 -21.68
C GLU A 180 5.50 -7.17 -20.96
N LEU A 181 5.40 -7.06 -19.61
CA LEU A 181 4.42 -7.81 -18.84
C LEU A 181 3.06 -7.10 -18.84
N PHE A 182 3.06 -5.78 -18.65
CA PHE A 182 1.85 -4.96 -18.66
C PHE A 182 1.95 -3.86 -19.72
N PRO A 183 1.65 -4.19 -20.99
CA PRO A 183 1.81 -3.28 -22.11
C PRO A 183 1.13 -1.93 -21.88
N PHE A 184 1.89 -0.86 -22.05
CA PHE A 184 1.49 0.52 -21.74
C PHE A 184 0.14 0.89 -22.32
N ASP A 185 -0.08 0.62 -23.63
CA ASP A 185 -1.31 0.98 -24.33
C ASP A 185 -2.52 0.13 -23.92
N ARG A 186 -2.27 -1.11 -23.46
CA ARG A 186 -3.35 -2.07 -23.15
C ARG A 186 -3.70 -2.10 -21.67
N VAL A 187 -2.79 -1.71 -20.79
CA VAL A 187 -2.98 -1.77 -19.34
C VAL A 187 -2.93 -0.37 -18.73
N ALA A 188 -1.83 0.38 -18.89
CA ALA A 188 -1.61 1.64 -18.20
C ALA A 188 -2.63 2.73 -18.62
N LEU A 189 -2.77 2.96 -19.93
CA LEU A 189 -3.68 3.99 -20.44
C LEU A 189 -5.15 3.69 -20.10
N PRO A 190 -5.69 2.48 -20.32
CA PRO A 190 -7.05 2.15 -19.91
C PRO A 190 -7.28 2.26 -18.41
N MET A 191 -6.32 1.85 -17.57
CA MET A 191 -6.43 1.94 -16.12
C MET A 191 -6.56 3.41 -15.69
N ARG A 192 -5.67 4.29 -16.18
CA ARG A 192 -5.76 5.74 -15.94
C ARG A 192 -7.12 6.31 -16.32
N GLU A 193 -7.60 6.00 -17.53
CA GLU A 193 -8.85 6.54 -18.04
C GLU A 193 -10.06 6.03 -17.22
N ASN A 194 -10.08 4.75 -16.85
CA ASN A 194 -11.15 4.18 -16.04
C ASN A 194 -11.21 4.83 -14.65
N LEU A 195 -10.07 5.04 -14.01
CA LEU A 195 -10.00 5.74 -12.73
C LEU A 195 -10.48 7.18 -12.83
N ARG A 196 -10.07 7.92 -13.87
CA ARG A 196 -10.53 9.29 -14.10
C ARG A 196 -12.04 9.34 -14.36
N LYS A 197 -12.58 8.44 -15.18
CA LYS A 197 -14.02 8.31 -15.43
C LYS A 197 -14.80 7.98 -14.16
N ALA A 198 -14.20 7.21 -13.25
CA ALA A 198 -14.76 6.92 -11.93
C ALA A 198 -14.61 8.09 -10.93
N GLY A 199 -14.04 9.23 -11.34
CA GLY A 199 -13.93 10.46 -10.55
C GLY A 199 -12.77 10.47 -9.58
N TYR A 200 -11.72 9.70 -9.81
CA TYR A 200 -10.47 9.78 -9.04
C TYR A 200 -9.55 10.88 -9.59
N THR A 201 -8.85 11.56 -8.68
CA THR A 201 -7.70 12.40 -9.05
C THR A 201 -6.52 11.47 -9.32
N VAL A 202 -6.04 11.46 -10.58
CA VAL A 202 -4.97 10.55 -11.02
C VAL A 202 -3.78 11.36 -11.50
N GLU A 203 -2.68 11.30 -10.75
CA GLU A 203 -1.34 11.63 -11.25
C GLU A 203 -0.83 10.43 -12.05
N PHE A 204 -0.32 10.69 -13.26
CA PHE A 204 0.14 9.62 -14.14
C PHE A 204 1.56 9.94 -14.62
N ARG A 205 2.51 9.15 -14.17
CA ARG A 205 3.91 9.26 -14.52
C ARG A 205 4.26 8.22 -15.58
N VAL A 206 5.07 8.62 -16.53
CA VAL A 206 5.48 7.78 -17.66
C VAL A 206 7.00 7.75 -17.70
N ASP A 207 7.56 6.57 -17.49
CA ASP A 207 8.98 6.33 -17.69
C ASP A 207 9.19 5.96 -19.17
N GLN A 208 9.77 6.93 -19.92
CA GLN A 208 10.00 6.76 -21.35
C GLN A 208 11.15 5.78 -21.61
N GLY A 209 10.85 4.68 -22.28
CA GLY A 209 11.80 3.58 -22.48
C GLY A 209 11.91 2.64 -21.30
N GLY A 210 11.29 2.96 -20.19
CA GLY A 210 11.28 2.12 -18.98
C GLY A 210 10.60 0.79 -19.23
N LYS A 211 11.12 -0.24 -18.57
CA LYS A 211 10.61 -1.61 -18.58
C LYS A 211 9.70 -1.84 -17.37
N HIS A 212 9.33 -3.12 -17.16
CA HIS A 212 8.56 -3.52 -15.97
C HIS A 212 9.31 -3.21 -14.67
N TRP A 213 10.62 -3.43 -14.63
CA TRP A 213 11.47 -3.10 -13.48
C TRP A 213 11.93 -1.65 -13.53
N PRO A 214 12.00 -0.98 -12.36
CA PRO A 214 12.58 0.35 -12.30
C PRO A 214 14.01 0.33 -12.86
N SER A 215 14.32 1.31 -13.70
CA SER A 215 15.71 1.58 -14.04
C SER A 215 16.44 2.00 -12.76
N ALA A 216 17.66 1.50 -12.59
CA ALA A 216 18.49 1.81 -11.43
C ALA A 216 19.19 3.19 -11.54
N ASP A 217 18.62 4.13 -12.30
CA ASP A 217 19.15 5.48 -12.53
C ASP A 217 18.57 6.50 -11.56
#